data_0c1c8fe50ac1edc4f92998c8869d2170
#
_entry.id   0c1c8fe50ac1edc4f92998c8869d2170
#
_cell.length_a   1.000
_cell.length_b   1.000
_cell.length_c   1.000
_cell.angle_alpha   90.00
_cell.angle_beta   90.00
_cell.angle_gamma   90.00
#
_symmetry.space_group_name_H-M   'P 1'
#
loop_
_entity.id
_entity.type
_entity.pdbx_description
1 polymer ?
#
loop_
_entity_poly.entity_id
_entity_poly.type
_entity_poly.pdbx_seq_one_letter_code
_entity_poly.pdbx_strand_id
1 'polypeptide(L)'
;MIKKVVLFSLISVSLLIGCSDDNDTTSSQTSTTVWEQKSQMLTNWVDNFIIPNYNNLSEKLSEIETLSTAFTSNPNQQSLELVRSAWIEAYKSWQYVEMFNVGPAEQSFYNLKMNIYPTTTEKIEALIASGEYASLDNSPYNSAQGFPALDYLLYGVASDDSSIIALYSSNPNYGSYLTEIINRMISNTNYVITEWDSYRERFISSVENTATSSANKMANDFIYYYEKGFRSNKIGIPIGVFSNGSQFPEKVEAYYNQNISGILALEAINAIKTFFDGNGSYSLKQFIDNFATDELANLSSDISAQFSLVQSNIEALDSNFANQINNGLNQINVTYDNIQTGTVMLKTDMLTVLQIATDYVDADGD
;
A
#
# COMPACT_ATOMS: atom_id res chain seq x y z
N MET A 1 55.34 -10.68 63.09
CA MET A 1 56.48 -9.81 63.33
C MET A 1 56.66 -8.83 62.19
N ILE A 2 56.69 -7.54 62.55
CA ILE A 2 57.41 -6.43 61.93
C ILE A 2 56.82 -5.89 60.64
N LYS A 3 56.34 -4.81 60.66
CA LYS A 3 56.48 -3.35 60.93
C LYS A 3 56.13 -2.54 59.67
N LYS A 4 55.20 -1.65 59.94
CA LYS A 4 54.90 -0.39 59.28
C LYS A 4 56.07 0.33 58.61
N VAL A 5 55.83 0.94 57.44
CA VAL A 5 56.32 2.33 57.20
C VAL A 5 55.29 3.06 56.35
N VAL A 6 54.81 4.15 56.91
CA VAL A 6 54.06 5.23 56.31
C VAL A 6 54.97 6.15 55.59
N LEU A 7 54.70 6.54 54.35
CA LEU A 7 55.38 7.71 53.78
C LEU A 7 54.30 8.61 53.13
N PHE A 8 54.12 9.73 53.83
CA PHE A 8 53.43 10.92 53.31
C PHE A 8 54.26 11.59 52.25
N SER A 9 53.68 11.83 51.08
CA SER A 9 54.28 12.82 50.16
C SER A 9 53.18 13.75 49.67
N LEU A 10 53.26 14.97 50.15
CA LEU A 10 52.58 16.15 49.64
C LEU A 10 53.11 16.45 48.25
N ILE A 11 52.25 16.54 47.24
CA ILE A 11 52.57 17.22 46.00
C ILE A 11 51.40 18.11 45.58
N SER A 12 51.78 19.34 45.40
CA SER A 12 51.16 20.59 45.01
C SER A 12 50.03 20.48 43.98
N VAL A 13 48.96 21.17 44.26
CA VAL A 13 47.93 21.61 43.35
C VAL A 13 48.55 22.61 42.35
N SER A 14 48.57 22.27 41.08
CA SER A 14 48.75 23.23 39.98
C SER A 14 47.41 23.34 39.26
N LEU A 15 46.74 24.43 39.52
CA LEU A 15 45.58 24.88 38.72
C LEU A 15 46.09 25.25 37.33
N LEU A 16 45.77 24.43 36.33
CA LEU A 16 45.76 24.86 34.95
C LEU A 16 44.27 25.06 34.56
N ILE A 17 43.92 26.34 34.51
CA ILE A 17 42.68 26.79 33.83
C ILE A 17 43.00 26.64 32.34
N GLY A 18 42.50 25.55 31.73
CA GLY A 18 42.40 25.41 30.31
C GLY A 18 40.96 25.67 29.94
N CYS A 19 40.62 26.87 29.49
CA CYS A 19 39.43 27.08 28.68
C CYS A 19 39.65 26.33 27.37
N SER A 20 38.94 25.25 27.15
CA SER A 20 38.60 24.81 25.83
C SER A 20 37.11 25.08 25.68
N ASP A 21 36.80 26.13 24.95
CA ASP A 21 35.51 26.33 24.31
C ASP A 21 35.36 25.23 23.23
N ASP A 22 34.95 24.07 23.62
CA ASP A 22 34.39 23.12 22.67
C ASP A 22 32.90 23.42 22.55
N ASN A 23 32.60 24.13 21.49
CA ASN A 23 31.27 24.40 20.98
C ASN A 23 30.61 23.09 20.55
N ASP A 24 30.06 22.34 21.51
CA ASP A 24 29.26 21.13 21.26
C ASP A 24 27.76 21.46 21.08
N THR A 25 27.52 22.65 20.51
CA THR A 25 26.13 23.09 20.19
C THR A 25 25.61 22.57 18.85
N THR A 26 26.46 21.95 18.02
CA THR A 26 26.05 21.51 16.66
C THR A 26 25.36 20.17 16.68
N SER A 27 25.67 19.23 17.56
CA SER A 27 25.07 17.89 17.58
C SER A 27 23.67 17.87 18.18
N SER A 28 23.38 18.67 19.20
CA SER A 28 22.05 18.72 19.82
C SER A 28 21.02 19.47 18.96
N GLN A 29 21.44 20.52 18.23
CA GLN A 29 20.56 21.22 17.32
C GLN A 29 20.19 20.37 16.10
N THR A 30 21.15 19.61 15.54
CA THR A 30 20.90 18.74 14.39
C THR A 30 19.94 17.60 14.77
N SER A 31 20.10 16.97 15.92
CA SER A 31 19.23 15.88 16.36
C SER A 31 17.79 16.34 16.63
N THR A 32 17.62 17.51 17.27
CA THR A 32 16.29 18.08 17.52
C THR A 32 15.58 18.42 16.20
N THR A 33 16.29 19.01 15.24
CA THR A 33 15.75 19.32 13.91
C THR A 33 15.31 18.06 13.14
N VAL A 34 16.09 16.98 13.20
CA VAL A 34 15.75 15.70 12.56
C VAL A 34 14.45 15.11 13.15
N TRP A 35 14.33 15.12 14.46
CA TRP A 35 13.14 14.57 15.12
C TRP A 35 11.89 15.41 14.85
N GLU A 36 12.03 16.74 14.83
CA GLU A 36 10.96 17.64 14.48
C GLU A 36 10.49 17.42 13.03
N GLN A 37 11.41 17.26 12.09
CA GLN A 37 11.09 16.97 10.69
C GLN A 37 10.42 15.60 10.52
N LYS A 38 10.86 14.56 11.22
CA LYS A 38 10.18 13.26 11.24
C LYS A 38 8.75 13.38 11.77
N SER A 39 8.55 14.09 12.89
CA SER A 39 7.21 14.30 13.44
C SER A 39 6.30 15.05 12.48
N GLN A 40 6.79 16.07 11.80
CA GLN A 40 6.04 16.81 10.77
C GLN A 40 5.65 15.90 9.60
N MET A 41 6.58 15.06 9.12
CA MET A 41 6.35 14.11 8.04
C MET A 41 5.29 13.06 8.47
N LEU A 42 5.43 12.47 9.66
CA LEU A 42 4.47 11.49 10.18
C LEU A 42 3.09 12.12 10.37
N THR A 43 3.01 13.35 10.86
CA THR A 43 1.76 14.10 10.99
C THR A 43 1.12 14.33 9.61
N ASN A 44 1.91 14.75 8.62
CA ASN A 44 1.43 14.91 7.25
C ASN A 44 0.89 13.60 6.67
N TRP A 45 1.60 12.50 6.88
CA TRP A 45 1.17 11.19 6.38
C TRP A 45 -0.19 10.77 6.95
N VAL A 46 -0.39 10.94 8.26
CA VAL A 46 -1.65 10.55 8.89
C VAL A 46 -2.78 11.48 8.50
N ASP A 47 -2.58 12.80 8.61
CA ASP A 47 -3.65 13.79 8.53
C ASP A 47 -4.04 14.14 7.09
N ASN A 48 -3.12 14.01 6.13
CA ASN A 48 -3.34 14.40 4.74
C ASN A 48 -3.38 13.24 3.75
N PHE A 49 -2.97 12.03 4.17
CA PHE A 49 -2.98 10.85 3.29
C PHE A 49 -3.75 9.69 3.91
N ILE A 50 -3.34 9.15 5.05
CA ILE A 50 -3.90 7.91 5.57
C ILE A 50 -5.38 8.09 5.91
N ILE A 51 -5.71 8.94 6.87
CA ILE A 51 -7.09 9.14 7.33
C ILE A 51 -8.01 9.64 6.20
N PRO A 52 -7.64 10.66 5.40
CA PRO A 52 -8.50 11.11 4.31
C PRO A 52 -8.77 10.05 3.24
N ASN A 53 -7.77 9.23 2.87
CA ASN A 53 -7.96 8.18 1.88
C ASN A 53 -8.84 7.03 2.40
N TYR A 54 -8.69 6.63 3.67
CA TYR A 54 -9.59 5.67 4.29
C TYR A 54 -11.03 6.19 4.37
N ASN A 55 -11.23 7.46 4.71
CA ASN A 55 -12.55 8.09 4.72
C ASN A 55 -13.18 8.12 3.32
N ASN A 56 -12.42 8.52 2.30
CA ASN A 56 -12.89 8.49 0.92
C ASN A 56 -13.28 7.07 0.48
N LEU A 57 -12.47 6.06 0.82
CA LEU A 57 -12.81 4.67 0.53
C LEU A 57 -14.10 4.23 1.24
N SER A 58 -14.28 4.59 2.52
CA SER A 58 -15.50 4.29 3.28
C SER A 58 -16.75 4.91 2.63
N GLU A 59 -16.67 6.15 2.15
CA GLU A 59 -17.74 6.81 1.40
C GLU A 59 -18.08 6.06 0.12
N LYS A 60 -17.06 5.64 -0.66
CA LYS A 60 -17.24 4.87 -1.89
C LYS A 60 -17.83 3.47 -1.65
N LEU A 61 -17.44 2.80 -0.58
CA LEU A 61 -18.02 1.51 -0.18
C LEU A 61 -19.48 1.66 0.23
N SER A 62 -19.87 2.74 0.89
CA SER A 62 -21.27 3.04 1.24
C SER A 62 -22.13 3.34 0.00
N GLU A 63 -21.53 3.91 -1.06
CA GLU A 63 -22.18 4.08 -2.35
C GLU A 63 -22.46 2.73 -3.02
N ILE A 64 -21.46 1.80 -3.01
CA ILE A 64 -21.66 0.42 -3.51
C ILE A 64 -22.79 -0.28 -2.73
N GLU A 65 -22.81 -0.17 -1.39
CA GLU A 65 -23.88 -0.77 -0.55
C GLU A 65 -25.26 -0.32 -1.00
N THR A 66 -25.45 0.98 -1.18
CA THR A 66 -26.72 1.56 -1.61
C THR A 66 -27.14 1.05 -2.99
N LEU A 67 -26.23 1.06 -3.96
CA LEU A 67 -26.52 0.66 -5.34
C LEU A 67 -26.64 -0.86 -5.50
N SER A 68 -25.88 -1.65 -4.71
CA SER A 68 -26.04 -3.10 -4.68
C SER A 68 -27.38 -3.53 -4.09
N THR A 69 -27.85 -2.82 -3.06
CA THR A 69 -29.21 -3.05 -2.51
C THR A 69 -30.31 -2.79 -3.55
N ALA A 70 -30.16 -1.71 -4.34
CA ALA A 70 -31.08 -1.43 -5.44
C ALA A 70 -31.03 -2.52 -6.53
N PHE A 71 -29.82 -2.96 -6.91
CA PHE A 71 -29.63 -4.02 -7.90
C PHE A 71 -30.21 -5.36 -7.43
N THR A 72 -29.90 -5.80 -6.23
CA THR A 72 -30.36 -7.09 -5.70
C THR A 72 -31.87 -7.14 -5.46
N SER A 73 -32.48 -5.99 -5.16
CA SER A 73 -33.96 -5.89 -4.99
C SER A 73 -34.70 -5.89 -6.32
N ASN A 74 -34.12 -5.39 -7.40
CA ASN A 74 -34.72 -5.32 -8.74
C ASN A 74 -33.62 -5.42 -9.81
N PRO A 75 -33.11 -6.64 -10.08
CA PRO A 75 -32.02 -6.83 -11.04
C PRO A 75 -32.47 -6.42 -12.46
N ASN A 76 -31.80 -5.43 -13.02
CA ASN A 76 -31.98 -4.95 -14.39
C ASN A 76 -30.68 -4.27 -14.90
N GLN A 77 -30.62 -4.00 -16.21
CA GLN A 77 -29.44 -3.44 -16.86
C GLN A 77 -28.97 -2.13 -16.20
N GLN A 78 -29.86 -1.21 -15.95
CA GLN A 78 -29.54 0.09 -15.37
C GLN A 78 -28.95 -0.05 -13.96
N SER A 79 -29.56 -0.88 -13.10
CA SER A 79 -29.05 -1.08 -11.72
C SER A 79 -27.73 -1.85 -11.71
N LEU A 80 -27.48 -2.78 -12.65
CA LEU A 80 -26.20 -3.45 -12.81
C LEU A 80 -25.10 -2.47 -13.22
N GLU A 81 -25.35 -1.59 -14.18
CA GLU A 81 -24.38 -0.57 -14.61
C GLU A 81 -24.05 0.42 -13.49
N LEU A 82 -25.03 0.82 -12.69
CA LEU A 82 -24.81 1.72 -11.56
C LEU A 82 -23.92 1.08 -10.47
N VAL A 83 -24.19 -0.15 -10.07
CA VAL A 83 -23.35 -0.82 -9.05
C VAL A 83 -21.95 -1.10 -9.58
N ARG A 84 -21.77 -1.42 -10.86
CA ARG A 84 -20.48 -1.57 -11.51
C ARG A 84 -19.68 -0.27 -11.51
N SER A 85 -20.34 0.85 -11.83
CA SER A 85 -19.69 2.17 -11.80
C SER A 85 -19.21 2.54 -10.40
N ALA A 86 -20.02 2.31 -9.38
CA ALA A 86 -19.63 2.54 -7.99
C ALA A 86 -18.48 1.62 -7.56
N TRP A 87 -18.49 0.35 -7.97
CA TRP A 87 -17.40 -0.57 -7.70
C TRP A 87 -16.07 -0.09 -8.33
N ILE A 88 -16.09 0.40 -9.57
CA ILE A 88 -14.89 0.97 -10.23
C ILE A 88 -14.34 2.14 -9.42
N GLU A 89 -15.19 3.09 -9.02
CA GLU A 89 -14.75 4.27 -8.27
C GLU A 89 -14.21 3.91 -6.86
N ALA A 90 -14.80 2.94 -6.19
CA ALA A 90 -14.27 2.43 -4.94
C ALA A 90 -12.95 1.67 -5.13
N TYR A 91 -12.79 0.90 -6.20
CA TYR A 91 -11.55 0.17 -6.48
C TYR A 91 -10.40 1.13 -6.86
N LYS A 92 -10.70 2.23 -7.54
CA LYS A 92 -9.74 3.33 -7.77
C LYS A 92 -9.34 3.97 -6.44
N SER A 93 -10.29 4.23 -5.55
CA SER A 93 -9.96 4.82 -4.23
C SER A 93 -9.15 3.86 -3.35
N TRP A 94 -9.34 2.55 -3.49
CA TRP A 94 -8.51 1.53 -2.84
C TRP A 94 -7.03 1.67 -3.19
N GLN A 95 -6.66 2.06 -4.41
CA GLN A 95 -5.28 2.23 -4.83
C GLN A 95 -4.53 3.30 -4.02
N TYR A 96 -5.26 4.23 -3.41
CA TYR A 96 -4.72 5.26 -2.50
C TYR A 96 -4.64 4.81 -1.04
N VAL A 97 -5.14 3.61 -0.72
CA VAL A 97 -5.16 3.04 0.63
C VAL A 97 -4.22 1.84 0.75
N GLU A 98 -4.07 1.04 -0.30
CA GLU A 98 -3.39 -0.27 -0.30
C GLU A 98 -1.95 -0.21 0.24
N MET A 99 -1.24 0.91 0.02
CA MET A 99 0.12 1.10 0.52
C MET A 99 0.21 1.34 2.04
N PHE A 100 -0.89 1.64 2.72
CA PHE A 100 -0.90 1.98 4.16
C PHE A 100 -1.20 0.75 5.02
N ASN A 101 -0.42 -0.31 4.85
CA ASN A 101 -0.57 -1.55 5.64
C ASN A 101 0.16 -1.45 6.99
N VAL A 102 -0.02 -0.33 7.70
CA VAL A 102 0.62 -0.04 8.99
C VAL A 102 -0.40 0.04 10.13
N GLY A 103 0.05 -0.22 11.33
CA GLY A 103 -0.76 -0.07 12.54
C GLY A 103 -2.08 -0.85 12.51
N PRO A 104 -3.25 -0.19 12.55
CA PRO A 104 -4.55 -0.88 12.57
C PRO A 104 -4.80 -1.77 11.35
N ALA A 105 -4.36 -1.37 10.17
CA ALA A 105 -4.52 -2.15 8.94
C ALA A 105 -3.67 -3.43 8.97
N GLU A 106 -2.40 -3.34 9.35
CA GLU A 106 -1.51 -4.48 9.55
C GLU A 106 -2.08 -5.46 10.57
N GLN A 107 -2.47 -4.96 11.75
CA GLN A 107 -2.96 -5.77 12.86
C GLN A 107 -4.25 -6.52 12.54
N SER A 108 -5.11 -5.97 11.68
CA SER A 108 -6.37 -6.59 11.27
C SER A 108 -6.25 -7.44 10.00
N PHE A 109 -5.06 -7.55 9.41
CA PHE A 109 -4.85 -8.19 8.10
C PHE A 109 -5.76 -7.60 7.00
N TYR A 110 -5.94 -6.28 7.05
CA TYR A 110 -6.91 -5.57 6.24
C TYR A 110 -6.72 -5.79 4.75
N ASN A 111 -5.50 -5.63 4.22
CA ASN A 111 -5.21 -5.79 2.80
C ASN A 111 -5.57 -7.20 2.29
N LEU A 112 -5.35 -8.24 3.11
CA LEU A 112 -5.67 -9.61 2.75
C LEU A 112 -7.19 -9.88 2.64
N LYS A 113 -8.01 -9.06 3.28
CA LYS A 113 -9.48 -9.16 3.22
C LYS A 113 -10.06 -8.31 2.09
N MET A 114 -9.30 -7.33 1.59
CA MET A 114 -9.78 -6.36 0.63
C MET A 114 -9.39 -6.67 -0.81
N ASN A 115 -8.15 -7.17 -1.06
CA ASN A 115 -7.62 -7.25 -2.42
C ASN A 115 -6.66 -8.43 -2.66
N ILE A 116 -7.16 -9.67 -2.60
CA ILE A 116 -6.42 -10.86 -3.04
C ILE A 116 -6.93 -11.32 -4.40
N TYR A 117 -6.09 -11.23 -5.42
CA TYR A 117 -6.37 -11.75 -6.75
C TYR A 117 -5.27 -12.73 -7.25
N PRO A 118 -5.62 -13.70 -8.11
CA PRO A 118 -6.97 -13.98 -8.59
C PRO A 118 -7.92 -14.44 -7.48
N THR A 119 -9.21 -14.10 -7.61
CA THR A 119 -10.24 -14.62 -6.70
C THR A 119 -10.47 -16.11 -6.92
N THR A 120 -10.91 -16.84 -5.90
CA THR A 120 -11.20 -18.28 -5.99
C THR A 120 -12.68 -18.50 -6.20
N THR A 121 -13.09 -18.60 -7.46
CA THR A 121 -14.51 -18.71 -7.86
C THR A 121 -15.21 -19.93 -7.28
N GLU A 122 -14.52 -21.07 -7.17
CA GLU A 122 -15.06 -22.29 -6.58
C GLU A 122 -15.48 -22.11 -5.12
N LYS A 123 -14.72 -21.31 -4.35
CA LYS A 123 -15.10 -20.99 -2.96
C LYS A 123 -16.28 -20.05 -2.91
N ILE A 124 -16.33 -19.06 -3.79
CA ILE A 124 -17.46 -18.14 -3.92
C ILE A 124 -18.74 -18.90 -4.21
N GLU A 125 -18.73 -19.74 -5.24
CA GLU A 125 -19.89 -20.53 -5.63
C GLU A 125 -20.33 -21.51 -4.54
N ALA A 126 -19.40 -22.14 -3.82
CA ALA A 126 -19.71 -23.01 -2.69
C ALA A 126 -20.39 -22.24 -1.54
N LEU A 127 -19.93 -21.03 -1.24
CA LEU A 127 -20.54 -20.17 -0.21
C LEU A 127 -21.93 -19.67 -0.63
N ILE A 128 -22.11 -19.29 -1.88
CA ILE A 128 -23.42 -18.92 -2.45
C ILE A 128 -24.39 -20.09 -2.36
N ALA A 129 -23.96 -21.30 -2.73
CA ALA A 129 -24.79 -22.49 -2.70
C ALA A 129 -25.19 -22.88 -1.26
N SER A 130 -24.31 -22.72 -0.28
CA SER A 130 -24.61 -23.03 1.12
C SER A 130 -25.47 -21.96 1.81
N GLY A 131 -25.34 -20.69 1.41
CA GLY A 131 -25.93 -19.55 2.12
C GLY A 131 -25.31 -19.27 3.48
N GLU A 132 -24.15 -19.88 3.79
CA GLU A 132 -23.45 -19.73 5.08
C GLU A 132 -22.06 -19.09 4.87
N TYR A 133 -21.83 -17.93 5.49
CA TYR A 133 -20.67 -17.08 5.20
C TYR A 133 -19.63 -16.98 6.33
N ALA A 134 -19.82 -17.69 7.44
CA ALA A 134 -18.90 -17.66 8.58
C ALA A 134 -17.47 -18.08 8.23
N SER A 135 -17.29 -18.90 7.17
CA SER A 135 -15.97 -19.30 6.69
C SER A 135 -15.12 -18.14 6.17
N LEU A 136 -15.72 -17.02 5.79
CA LEU A 136 -15.03 -15.81 5.34
C LEU A 136 -14.15 -15.16 6.43
N ASP A 137 -14.36 -15.51 7.70
CA ASP A 137 -13.50 -15.07 8.79
C ASP A 137 -12.15 -15.81 8.81
N ASN A 138 -12.02 -16.90 8.08
CA ASN A 138 -10.83 -17.72 8.05
C ASN A 138 -9.91 -17.35 6.88
N SER A 139 -8.61 -17.24 7.13
CA SER A 139 -7.61 -16.84 6.13
C SER A 139 -7.64 -17.62 4.80
N PRO A 140 -7.95 -18.93 4.73
CA PRO A 140 -8.08 -19.63 3.45
C PRO A 140 -9.19 -19.07 2.54
N TYR A 141 -10.12 -18.30 3.06
CA TYR A 141 -11.22 -17.67 2.31
C TYR A 141 -10.97 -16.19 1.97
N ASN A 142 -9.80 -15.65 2.27
CA ASN A 142 -9.46 -14.28 1.89
C ASN A 142 -9.57 -14.04 0.37
N SER A 143 -9.29 -15.04 -0.46
CA SER A 143 -9.44 -14.97 -1.91
C SER A 143 -10.90 -15.13 -2.41
N ALA A 144 -11.87 -15.22 -1.51
CA ALA A 144 -13.29 -15.25 -1.83
C ALA A 144 -14.03 -13.98 -1.40
N GLN A 145 -13.33 -12.92 -1.00
CA GLN A 145 -13.91 -11.65 -0.56
C GLN A 145 -13.14 -10.44 -1.15
N GLY A 146 -13.60 -9.24 -0.83
CA GLY A 146 -12.97 -8.00 -1.28
C GLY A 146 -13.28 -7.63 -2.73
N PHE A 147 -12.51 -6.70 -3.27
CA PHE A 147 -12.70 -6.17 -4.63
C PHE A 147 -12.66 -7.24 -5.72
N PRO A 148 -11.75 -8.25 -5.69
CA PRO A 148 -11.72 -9.29 -6.71
C PRO A 148 -12.93 -10.23 -6.69
N ALA A 149 -13.51 -10.47 -5.51
CA ALA A 149 -14.78 -11.23 -5.43
C ALA A 149 -15.94 -10.43 -6.02
N LEU A 150 -15.99 -9.10 -5.79
CA LEU A 150 -16.97 -8.21 -6.42
C LEU A 150 -16.79 -8.16 -7.95
N ASP A 151 -15.56 -8.16 -8.46
CA ASP A 151 -15.27 -8.26 -9.89
C ASP A 151 -15.93 -9.51 -10.50
N TYR A 152 -15.71 -10.68 -9.89
CA TYR A 152 -16.36 -11.91 -10.33
C TYR A 152 -17.88 -11.84 -10.25
N LEU A 153 -18.44 -11.38 -9.14
CA LEU A 153 -19.90 -11.31 -8.92
C LEU A 153 -20.60 -10.37 -9.90
N LEU A 154 -19.96 -9.29 -10.31
CA LEU A 154 -20.55 -8.26 -11.17
C LEU A 154 -20.29 -8.49 -12.67
N TYR A 155 -19.24 -9.26 -13.03
CA TYR A 155 -18.82 -9.41 -14.43
C TYR A 155 -18.55 -10.86 -14.84
N GLY A 156 -18.24 -11.76 -13.91
CA GLY A 156 -17.71 -13.10 -14.20
C GLY A 156 -18.66 -14.27 -13.95
N VAL A 157 -19.78 -14.09 -13.26
CA VAL A 157 -20.71 -15.19 -12.88
C VAL A 157 -21.50 -15.75 -14.05
N ALA A 158 -21.56 -15.03 -15.18
CA ALA A 158 -22.21 -15.50 -16.42
C ALA A 158 -21.55 -14.83 -17.64
N SER A 159 -21.89 -15.28 -18.85
CA SER A 159 -21.25 -14.88 -20.10
C SER A 159 -21.63 -13.49 -20.59
N ASP A 160 -22.76 -12.96 -20.15
CA ASP A 160 -23.31 -11.67 -20.59
C ASP A 160 -24.24 -11.06 -19.52
N ASP A 161 -24.52 -9.76 -19.66
CA ASP A 161 -25.31 -8.99 -18.71
C ASP A 161 -26.73 -9.55 -18.51
N SER A 162 -27.39 -10.02 -19.59
CA SER A 162 -28.71 -10.59 -19.51
C SER A 162 -28.71 -11.85 -18.63
N SER A 163 -27.68 -12.66 -18.77
CA SER A 163 -27.49 -13.89 -18.00
C SER A 163 -27.15 -13.58 -16.53
N ILE A 164 -26.33 -12.56 -16.26
CA ILE A 164 -26.06 -12.07 -14.91
C ILE A 164 -27.35 -11.60 -14.23
N ILE A 165 -28.14 -10.76 -14.90
CA ILE A 165 -29.40 -10.24 -14.38
C ILE A 165 -30.39 -11.38 -14.12
N ALA A 166 -30.51 -12.36 -15.04
CA ALA A 166 -31.37 -13.52 -14.88
C ALA A 166 -30.94 -14.40 -13.68
N LEU A 167 -29.62 -14.55 -13.47
CA LEU A 167 -29.08 -15.29 -12.35
C LEU A 167 -29.42 -14.63 -11.00
N TYR A 168 -29.22 -13.33 -10.86
CA TYR A 168 -29.61 -12.60 -9.65
C TYR A 168 -31.12 -12.58 -9.41
N SER A 169 -31.93 -12.57 -10.48
CA SER A 169 -33.37 -12.61 -10.38
C SER A 169 -33.92 -13.99 -9.95
N SER A 170 -33.25 -15.08 -10.37
CA SER A 170 -33.68 -16.44 -10.12
C SER A 170 -33.09 -17.07 -8.85
N ASN A 171 -31.93 -16.62 -8.40
CA ASN A 171 -31.24 -17.15 -7.24
C ASN A 171 -30.84 -16.02 -6.29
N PRO A 172 -31.61 -15.74 -5.23
CA PRO A 172 -31.33 -14.64 -4.30
C PRO A 172 -30.05 -14.80 -3.51
N ASN A 173 -29.40 -15.98 -3.47
CA ASN A 173 -28.16 -16.21 -2.76
C ASN A 173 -27.00 -15.39 -3.37
N TYR A 174 -27.00 -15.12 -4.68
CA TYR A 174 -26.02 -14.21 -5.28
C TYR A 174 -26.12 -12.81 -4.71
N GLY A 175 -27.35 -12.29 -4.57
CA GLY A 175 -27.60 -11.00 -3.92
C GLY A 175 -27.20 -10.97 -2.45
N SER A 176 -27.50 -12.04 -1.72
CA SER A 176 -27.11 -12.18 -0.30
C SER A 176 -25.60 -12.21 -0.13
N TYR A 177 -24.88 -12.94 -0.99
CA TYR A 177 -23.42 -13.00 -0.94
C TYR A 177 -22.77 -11.66 -1.33
N LEU A 178 -23.27 -11.00 -2.39
CA LEU A 178 -22.81 -9.67 -2.79
C LEU A 178 -22.92 -8.67 -1.61
N THR A 179 -24.07 -8.65 -0.95
CA THR A 179 -24.34 -7.80 0.22
C THR A 179 -23.39 -8.14 1.37
N GLU A 180 -23.17 -9.42 1.67
CA GLU A 180 -22.26 -9.86 2.73
C GLU A 180 -20.84 -9.37 2.51
N ILE A 181 -20.29 -9.51 1.29
CA ILE A 181 -18.93 -9.07 0.97
C ILE A 181 -18.81 -7.56 1.14
N ILE A 182 -19.75 -6.78 0.65
CA ILE A 182 -19.74 -5.32 0.77
C ILE A 182 -19.79 -4.91 2.24
N ASN A 183 -20.67 -5.50 3.04
CA ASN A 183 -20.77 -5.21 4.48
C ASN A 183 -19.48 -5.52 5.23
N ARG A 184 -18.78 -6.62 4.87
CA ARG A 184 -17.46 -6.94 5.43
C ARG A 184 -16.41 -5.92 5.06
N MET A 185 -16.37 -5.47 3.81
CA MET A 185 -15.44 -4.43 3.37
C MET A 185 -15.68 -3.12 4.12
N ILE A 186 -16.93 -2.70 4.29
CA ILE A 186 -17.30 -1.52 5.09
C ILE A 186 -16.89 -1.68 6.55
N SER A 187 -17.21 -2.82 7.17
CA SER A 187 -16.89 -3.08 8.57
C SER A 187 -15.39 -3.09 8.82
N ASN A 188 -14.61 -3.72 7.94
CA ASN A 188 -13.14 -3.75 8.03
C ASN A 188 -12.54 -2.34 7.85
N THR A 189 -13.06 -1.55 6.91
CA THR A 189 -12.59 -0.17 6.67
C THR A 189 -12.91 0.73 7.86
N ASN A 190 -14.13 0.68 8.38
CA ASN A 190 -14.56 1.46 9.55
C ASN A 190 -13.78 1.07 10.83
N TYR A 191 -13.43 -0.21 10.98
CA TYR A 191 -12.55 -0.66 12.06
C TYR A 191 -11.20 0.05 11.98
N VAL A 192 -10.55 0.04 10.81
CA VAL A 192 -9.24 0.71 10.62
C VAL A 192 -9.35 2.21 10.90
N ILE A 193 -10.39 2.90 10.39
CA ILE A 193 -10.61 4.32 10.65
C ILE A 193 -10.73 4.60 12.14
N THR A 194 -11.57 3.84 12.85
CA THR A 194 -11.81 4.03 14.29
C THR A 194 -10.55 3.77 15.13
N GLU A 195 -9.79 2.75 14.79
CA GLU A 195 -8.54 2.45 15.50
C GLU A 195 -7.46 3.51 15.26
N TRP A 196 -7.46 4.19 14.10
CA TRP A 196 -6.55 5.31 13.85
C TRP A 196 -6.75 6.48 14.81
N ASP A 197 -7.97 6.72 15.32
CA ASP A 197 -8.23 7.78 16.29
C ASP A 197 -7.38 7.59 17.55
N SER A 198 -7.23 6.34 17.99
CA SER A 198 -6.42 6.00 19.17
C SER A 198 -4.93 5.79 18.85
N TYR A 199 -4.59 5.40 17.61
CA TYR A 199 -3.22 5.08 17.19
C TYR A 199 -2.43 6.30 16.76
N ARG A 200 -3.09 7.36 16.29
CA ARG A 200 -2.48 8.56 15.68
C ARG A 200 -1.36 9.16 16.54
N GLU A 201 -1.64 9.49 17.80
CA GLU A 201 -0.65 10.14 18.68
C GLU A 201 0.59 9.26 18.91
N ARG A 202 0.39 7.96 19.06
CA ARG A 202 1.50 7.01 19.16
C ARG A 202 2.31 6.95 17.88
N PHE A 203 1.65 7.00 16.71
CA PHE A 203 2.32 6.97 15.41
C PHE A 203 3.18 8.22 15.18
N ILE A 204 2.64 9.41 15.38
CA ILE A 204 3.34 10.67 15.12
C ILE A 204 4.46 10.99 16.12
N SER A 205 4.40 10.42 17.33
CA SER A 205 5.44 10.59 18.36
C SER A 205 6.59 9.58 18.26
N SER A 206 6.46 8.55 17.43
CA SER A 206 7.48 7.49 17.26
C SER A 206 8.52 7.90 16.21
N VAL A 207 9.43 8.80 16.60
CA VAL A 207 10.41 9.47 15.71
C VAL A 207 11.82 8.87 15.79
N GLU A 208 12.04 7.89 16.64
CA GLU A 208 13.30 7.19 16.82
C GLU A 208 13.75 6.51 15.51
N ASN A 209 15.04 6.19 15.39
CA ASN A 209 15.56 5.38 14.29
C ASN A 209 15.71 3.92 14.75
N THR A 210 14.58 3.24 14.91
CA THR A 210 14.53 1.81 15.28
C THR A 210 13.63 1.06 14.29
N ALA A 211 13.81 -0.24 14.15
CA ALA A 211 13.00 -1.07 13.25
C ALA A 211 11.49 -1.00 13.54
N THR A 212 11.09 -0.64 14.76
CA THR A 212 9.70 -0.55 15.19
C THR A 212 9.15 0.88 15.16
N SER A 213 9.96 1.89 14.84
CA SER A 213 9.50 3.28 14.77
C SER A 213 8.60 3.51 13.57
N SER A 214 7.68 4.47 13.69
CA SER A 214 6.68 4.74 12.67
C SER A 214 7.29 5.13 11.33
N ALA A 215 8.34 5.95 11.32
CA ALA A 215 9.02 6.35 10.10
C ALA A 215 9.68 5.17 9.38
N ASN A 216 10.34 4.28 10.14
CA ASN A 216 11.01 3.11 9.58
C ASN A 216 9.99 2.10 9.04
N LYS A 217 8.93 1.80 9.80
CA LYS A 217 7.86 0.92 9.35
C LYS A 217 7.17 1.45 8.10
N MET A 218 6.78 2.72 8.09
CA MET A 218 6.09 3.30 6.94
C MET A 218 6.98 3.34 5.69
N ALA A 219 8.28 3.65 5.83
CA ALA A 219 9.21 3.60 4.70
C ALA A 219 9.36 2.19 4.13
N ASN A 220 9.48 1.17 5.00
CA ASN A 220 9.54 -0.23 4.59
C ASN A 220 8.24 -0.70 3.93
N ASP A 221 7.07 -0.37 4.50
CA ASP A 221 5.77 -0.74 3.91
C ASP A 221 5.54 -0.05 2.56
N PHE A 222 5.97 1.21 2.41
CA PHE A 222 5.93 1.92 1.13
C PHE A 222 6.77 1.22 0.07
N ILE A 223 8.00 0.80 0.41
CA ILE A 223 8.88 0.05 -0.51
C ILE A 223 8.28 -1.33 -0.80
N TYR A 224 7.82 -2.05 0.22
CA TYR A 224 7.18 -3.34 0.08
C TYR A 224 5.96 -3.27 -0.87
N TYR A 225 5.12 -2.25 -0.70
CA TYR A 225 4.00 -2.03 -1.61
C TYR A 225 4.46 -1.76 -3.05
N TYR A 226 5.46 -0.88 -3.23
CA TYR A 226 6.00 -0.58 -4.55
C TYR A 226 6.58 -1.83 -5.23
N GLU A 227 7.31 -2.63 -4.49
CA GLU A 227 7.96 -3.85 -4.99
C GLU A 227 6.98 -5.02 -5.18
N LYS A 228 6.16 -5.33 -4.17
CA LYS A 228 5.27 -6.50 -4.18
C LYS A 228 3.87 -6.17 -4.68
N GLY A 229 3.22 -5.19 -4.10
CA GLY A 229 1.86 -4.81 -4.48
C GLY A 229 1.79 -4.27 -5.90
N PHE A 230 2.66 -3.33 -6.23
CA PHE A 230 2.64 -2.64 -7.50
C PHE A 230 3.45 -3.39 -8.58
N ARG A 231 4.77 -3.56 -8.42
CA ARG A 231 5.64 -4.18 -9.44
C ARG A 231 5.28 -5.64 -9.69
N SER A 232 5.26 -6.44 -8.62
CA SER A 232 5.14 -7.90 -8.76
C SER A 232 3.69 -8.32 -9.04
N ASN A 233 2.74 -7.88 -8.22
CA ASN A 233 1.37 -8.37 -8.32
C ASN A 233 0.65 -7.82 -9.55
N LYS A 234 0.71 -6.50 -9.80
CA LYS A 234 -0.03 -5.90 -10.91
C LYS A 234 0.55 -6.23 -12.29
N ILE A 235 1.87 -6.44 -12.40
CA ILE A 235 2.56 -6.61 -13.69
C ILE A 235 3.41 -7.89 -13.73
N GLY A 236 4.37 -8.06 -12.81
CA GLY A 236 5.42 -9.08 -12.90
C GLY A 236 4.90 -10.51 -12.94
N ILE A 237 3.94 -10.87 -12.08
CA ILE A 237 3.32 -12.20 -12.05
C ILE A 237 2.52 -12.45 -13.33
N PRO A 238 1.62 -11.55 -13.77
CA PRO A 238 0.87 -11.75 -15.02
C PRO A 238 1.75 -11.92 -16.27
N ILE A 239 2.85 -11.19 -16.40
CA ILE A 239 3.76 -11.31 -17.55
C ILE A 239 4.76 -12.46 -17.46
N GLY A 240 4.81 -13.16 -16.33
CA GLY A 240 5.60 -14.38 -16.17
C GLY A 240 7.04 -14.17 -15.71
N VAL A 241 7.39 -13.02 -15.12
CA VAL A 241 8.75 -12.75 -14.60
C VAL A 241 9.20 -13.83 -13.61
N PHE A 242 8.32 -14.24 -12.72
CA PHE A 242 8.62 -15.22 -11.66
C PHE A 242 8.31 -16.69 -12.04
N SER A 243 8.06 -16.98 -13.32
CA SER A 243 7.62 -18.29 -13.81
C SER A 243 8.32 -18.72 -15.10
N ASN A 244 9.59 -18.37 -15.24
CA ASN A 244 10.39 -18.69 -16.43
C ASN A 244 9.72 -18.27 -17.75
N GLY A 245 9.03 -17.12 -17.76
CA GLY A 245 8.34 -16.59 -18.94
C GLY A 245 6.94 -17.15 -19.20
N SER A 246 6.43 -18.03 -18.32
CA SER A 246 5.03 -18.48 -18.41
C SER A 246 4.08 -17.35 -18.01
N GLN A 247 3.27 -16.89 -18.94
CA GLN A 247 2.32 -15.79 -18.74
C GLN A 247 1.04 -16.27 -18.07
N PHE A 248 0.43 -15.39 -17.27
CA PHE A 248 -0.82 -15.63 -16.55
C PHE A 248 -1.75 -14.41 -16.70
N PRO A 249 -2.33 -14.17 -17.89
CA PRO A 249 -3.22 -13.02 -18.11
C PRO A 249 -4.42 -12.99 -17.16
N GLU A 250 -4.84 -14.17 -16.67
CA GLU A 250 -5.93 -14.32 -15.71
C GLU A 250 -5.58 -13.87 -14.29
N LYS A 251 -4.30 -13.53 -14.04
CA LYS A 251 -3.83 -13.02 -12.73
C LYS A 251 -3.69 -11.51 -12.69
N VAL A 252 -4.19 -10.79 -13.71
CA VAL A 252 -4.26 -9.32 -13.63
C VAL A 252 -5.33 -8.89 -12.63
N GLU A 253 -5.11 -7.74 -12.00
CA GLU A 253 -6.12 -7.13 -11.13
C GLU A 253 -7.38 -6.78 -11.94
N ALA A 254 -8.57 -7.02 -11.38
CA ALA A 254 -9.86 -6.82 -12.04
C ALA A 254 -10.00 -7.57 -13.38
N TYR A 255 -9.68 -8.85 -13.38
CA TYR A 255 -9.66 -9.70 -14.57
C TYR A 255 -11.01 -9.81 -15.29
N TYR A 256 -12.12 -9.91 -14.55
CA TYR A 256 -13.45 -10.12 -15.14
C TYR A 256 -14.03 -8.87 -15.79
N ASN A 257 -13.73 -7.69 -15.26
CA ASN A 257 -14.10 -6.41 -15.89
C ASN A 257 -13.39 -6.19 -17.24
N GLN A 258 -12.17 -6.70 -17.41
CA GLN A 258 -11.35 -6.65 -18.62
C GLN A 258 -10.91 -5.26 -19.10
N ASN A 259 -11.30 -4.15 -18.45
CA ASN A 259 -11.01 -2.80 -18.97
C ASN A 259 -10.35 -1.85 -17.99
N ILE A 260 -10.10 -2.25 -16.74
CA ILE A 260 -9.65 -1.33 -15.69
C ILE A 260 -8.31 -1.71 -15.03
N SER A 261 -7.69 -2.84 -15.36
CA SER A 261 -6.41 -3.23 -14.75
C SER A 261 -5.32 -2.17 -14.96
N GLY A 262 -5.23 -1.60 -16.16
CA GLY A 262 -4.33 -0.48 -16.45
C GLY A 262 -4.72 0.81 -15.74
N ILE A 263 -6.02 1.09 -15.61
CA ILE A 263 -6.54 2.24 -14.87
C ILE A 263 -6.17 2.11 -13.39
N LEU A 264 -6.35 0.94 -12.78
CA LEU A 264 -5.96 0.69 -11.38
C LEU A 264 -4.45 0.83 -11.18
N ALA A 265 -3.63 0.35 -12.11
CA ALA A 265 -2.19 0.54 -12.07
C ALA A 265 -1.80 2.03 -12.20
N LEU A 266 -2.51 2.81 -13.00
CA LEU A 266 -2.31 4.26 -13.13
C LEU A 266 -2.68 4.99 -11.83
N GLU A 267 -3.80 4.65 -11.21
CA GLU A 267 -4.17 5.22 -9.91
C GLU A 267 -3.16 4.85 -8.82
N ALA A 268 -2.65 3.62 -8.83
CA ALA A 268 -1.61 3.17 -7.90
C ALA A 268 -0.32 4.00 -8.01
N ILE A 269 0.21 4.23 -9.22
CA ILE A 269 1.41 5.07 -9.39
C ILE A 269 1.14 6.53 -9.04
N ASN A 270 -0.07 7.05 -9.29
CA ASN A 270 -0.47 8.39 -8.87
C ASN A 270 -0.48 8.52 -7.34
N ALA A 271 -1.01 7.52 -6.65
CA ALA A 271 -1.00 7.46 -5.19
C ALA A 271 0.43 7.42 -4.64
N ILE A 272 1.31 6.58 -5.20
CA ILE A 272 2.74 6.48 -4.86
C ILE A 272 3.43 7.83 -5.01
N LYS A 273 3.29 8.49 -6.16
CA LYS A 273 3.89 9.81 -6.44
C LYS A 273 3.40 10.86 -5.46
N THR A 274 2.10 10.95 -5.27
CA THR A 274 1.49 11.97 -4.42
C THR A 274 1.92 11.81 -2.97
N PHE A 275 2.02 10.58 -2.47
CA PHE A 275 2.52 10.29 -1.13
C PHE A 275 4.00 10.64 -0.98
N PHE A 276 4.84 10.27 -1.95
CA PHE A 276 6.27 10.56 -1.94
C PHE A 276 6.56 12.06 -2.03
N ASP A 277 5.93 12.77 -2.99
CA ASP A 277 6.16 14.19 -3.23
C ASP A 277 5.51 15.09 -2.16
N GLY A 278 4.41 14.63 -1.53
CA GLY A 278 3.65 15.35 -0.51
C GLY A 278 2.83 16.53 -1.08
N ASN A 279 1.59 16.69 -0.69
CA ASN A 279 0.66 17.73 -1.17
C ASN A 279 1.01 19.15 -0.65
N GLY A 280 2.27 19.61 -0.85
CA GLY A 280 2.71 20.91 -0.37
C GLY A 280 3.05 20.98 1.12
N SER A 281 2.95 19.85 1.82
CA SER A 281 3.36 19.66 3.21
C SER A 281 4.65 18.83 3.29
N TYR A 282 5.26 18.74 4.48
CA TYR A 282 6.51 18.02 4.68
C TYR A 282 6.38 16.55 4.25
N SER A 283 7.23 16.11 3.31
CA SER A 283 7.11 14.83 2.60
C SER A 283 8.36 13.98 2.75
N LEU A 284 8.26 12.72 2.30
CA LEU A 284 9.41 11.83 2.19
C LEU A 284 10.49 12.42 1.26
N LYS A 285 10.07 13.03 0.14
CA LYS A 285 10.95 13.76 -0.78
C LYS A 285 11.74 14.85 -0.07
N GLN A 286 11.09 15.75 0.66
CA GLN A 286 11.75 16.84 1.40
C GLN A 286 12.65 16.30 2.52
N PHE A 287 12.23 15.21 3.16
CA PHE A 287 13.05 14.58 4.18
C PHE A 287 14.36 14.04 3.57
N ILE A 288 14.30 13.39 2.40
CA ILE A 288 15.48 12.94 1.66
C ILE A 288 16.37 14.13 1.27
N ASP A 289 15.81 15.21 0.73
CA ASP A 289 16.56 16.42 0.33
C ASP A 289 17.40 17.02 1.47
N ASN A 290 16.90 16.90 2.72
CA ASN A 290 17.60 17.44 3.88
C ASN A 290 18.75 16.55 4.40
N PHE A 291 18.77 15.27 4.02
CA PHE A 291 19.75 14.30 4.53
C PHE A 291 20.61 13.65 3.44
N ALA A 292 20.35 13.90 2.18
CA ALA A 292 21.14 13.38 1.08
C ALA A 292 22.56 13.97 1.12
N THR A 293 23.55 13.11 0.89
CA THR A 293 24.96 13.54 0.71
C THR A 293 25.16 14.12 -0.69
N ASP A 294 26.31 14.76 -0.93
CA ASP A 294 26.64 15.33 -2.24
C ASP A 294 26.52 14.31 -3.38
N GLU A 295 26.85 13.04 -3.15
CA GLU A 295 26.71 11.95 -4.14
C GLU A 295 25.25 11.60 -4.45
N LEU A 296 24.34 11.83 -3.52
CA LEU A 296 22.90 11.53 -3.62
C LEU A 296 22.04 12.80 -3.59
N ALA A 297 22.62 13.97 -3.83
CA ALA A 297 21.93 15.26 -3.75
C ALA A 297 20.68 15.38 -4.66
N ASN A 298 20.64 14.61 -5.74
CA ASN A 298 19.51 14.61 -6.67
C ASN A 298 18.53 13.45 -6.45
N LEU A 299 18.77 12.58 -5.46
CA LEU A 299 18.04 11.32 -5.30
C LEU A 299 16.51 11.52 -5.27
N SER A 300 16.01 12.48 -4.53
CA SER A 300 14.58 12.72 -4.40
C SER A 300 13.94 13.13 -5.73
N SER A 301 14.63 13.97 -6.51
CA SER A 301 14.19 14.38 -7.84
C SER A 301 14.29 13.25 -8.86
N ASP A 302 15.31 12.41 -8.75
CA ASP A 302 15.49 11.24 -9.62
C ASP A 302 14.39 10.18 -9.35
N ILE A 303 14.02 9.95 -8.10
CA ILE A 303 12.88 9.08 -7.73
C ILE A 303 11.58 9.65 -8.29
N SER A 304 11.29 10.95 -8.12
CA SER A 304 10.08 11.59 -8.67
C SER A 304 10.04 11.51 -10.21
N ALA A 305 11.19 11.66 -10.87
CA ALA A 305 11.31 11.51 -12.33
C ALA A 305 11.06 10.06 -12.76
N GLN A 306 11.59 9.08 -12.02
CA GLN A 306 11.37 7.66 -12.28
C GLN A 306 9.90 7.27 -12.14
N PHE A 307 9.20 7.76 -11.10
CA PHE A 307 7.76 7.55 -10.97
C PHE A 307 6.97 8.18 -12.12
N SER A 308 7.39 9.35 -12.59
CA SER A 308 6.75 10.01 -13.74
C SER A 308 6.98 9.23 -15.05
N LEU A 309 8.14 8.62 -15.22
CA LEU A 309 8.43 7.73 -16.34
C LEU A 309 7.56 6.47 -16.29
N VAL A 310 7.44 5.85 -15.12
CA VAL A 310 6.57 4.67 -14.92
C VAL A 310 5.11 5.04 -15.23
N GLN A 311 4.63 6.19 -14.74
CA GLN A 311 3.28 6.68 -15.03
C GLN A 311 3.05 6.78 -16.55
N SER A 312 3.95 7.45 -17.27
CA SER A 312 3.84 7.61 -18.73
C SER A 312 3.88 6.27 -19.47
N ASN A 313 4.66 5.31 -18.98
CA ASN A 313 4.68 3.96 -19.56
C ASN A 313 3.35 3.24 -19.37
N ILE A 314 2.72 3.34 -18.19
CA ILE A 314 1.41 2.74 -17.91
C ILE A 314 0.32 3.39 -18.77
N GLU A 315 0.33 4.71 -18.92
CA GLU A 315 -0.59 5.46 -19.81
C GLU A 315 -0.52 5.00 -21.27
N ALA A 316 0.63 4.47 -21.70
CA ALA A 316 0.83 3.95 -23.05
C ALA A 316 0.40 2.49 -23.24
N LEU A 317 0.05 1.77 -22.16
CA LEU A 317 -0.43 0.39 -22.21
C LEU A 317 -1.94 0.33 -22.53
N ASP A 318 -2.40 -0.84 -22.98
CA ASP A 318 -3.84 -1.14 -23.02
C ASP A 318 -4.42 -1.09 -21.61
N SER A 319 -5.57 -0.48 -21.43
CA SER A 319 -6.29 -0.46 -20.14
C SER A 319 -6.66 -1.87 -19.65
N ASN A 320 -6.76 -2.84 -20.56
CA ASN A 320 -6.88 -4.27 -20.30
C ASN A 320 -5.50 -4.92 -20.33
N PHE A 321 -4.88 -5.14 -19.17
CA PHE A 321 -3.56 -5.79 -19.12
C PHE A 321 -3.56 -7.24 -19.58
N ALA A 322 -4.66 -7.99 -19.42
CA ALA A 322 -4.77 -9.32 -19.99
C ALA A 322 -4.72 -9.28 -21.53
N ASN A 323 -5.38 -8.29 -22.15
CA ASN A 323 -5.31 -8.04 -23.58
C ASN A 323 -3.90 -7.57 -24.01
N GLN A 324 -3.27 -6.68 -23.24
CA GLN A 324 -1.89 -6.24 -23.47
C GLN A 324 -0.92 -7.44 -23.49
N ILE A 325 -1.04 -8.35 -22.53
CA ILE A 325 -0.19 -9.55 -22.41
C ILE A 325 -0.41 -10.47 -23.60
N ASN A 326 -1.66 -10.74 -23.98
CA ASN A 326 -1.99 -11.63 -25.10
C ASN A 326 -1.56 -11.08 -26.47
N ASN A 327 -1.48 -9.75 -26.63
CA ASN A 327 -1.11 -9.10 -27.90
C ASN A 327 0.39 -8.76 -28.00
N GLY A 328 1.14 -8.81 -26.90
CA GLY A 328 2.60 -8.63 -26.91
C GLY A 328 3.16 -8.01 -25.64
N LEU A 329 4.31 -8.50 -25.24
CA LEU A 329 4.96 -8.16 -23.98
C LEU A 329 5.90 -6.94 -24.03
N ASN A 330 6.26 -6.43 -25.21
CA ASN A 330 7.37 -5.48 -25.32
C ASN A 330 7.18 -4.23 -24.44
N GLN A 331 6.02 -3.58 -24.53
CA GLN A 331 5.78 -2.35 -23.76
C GLN A 331 5.61 -2.62 -22.27
N ILE A 332 4.89 -3.68 -21.90
CA ILE A 332 4.66 -4.00 -20.47
C ILE A 332 5.95 -4.50 -19.79
N ASN A 333 6.86 -5.17 -20.52
CA ASN A 333 8.20 -5.49 -20.02
C ASN A 333 9.03 -4.23 -19.76
N VAL A 334 9.03 -3.25 -20.67
CA VAL A 334 9.70 -1.96 -20.47
C VAL A 334 9.11 -1.24 -19.23
N THR A 335 7.80 -1.31 -19.06
CA THR A 335 7.13 -0.76 -17.85
C THR A 335 7.62 -1.46 -16.58
N TYR A 336 7.68 -2.79 -16.59
CA TYR A 336 8.20 -3.57 -15.47
C TYR A 336 9.65 -3.20 -15.13
N ASP A 337 10.52 -3.11 -16.12
CA ASP A 337 11.94 -2.76 -15.95
C ASP A 337 12.12 -1.36 -15.35
N ASN A 338 11.27 -0.40 -15.78
CA ASN A 338 11.29 0.93 -15.20
C ASN A 338 10.77 0.96 -13.75
N ILE A 339 9.78 0.12 -13.40
CA ILE A 339 9.36 -0.04 -12.00
C ILE A 339 10.49 -0.69 -11.18
N GLN A 340 11.19 -1.69 -11.73
CA GLN A 340 12.35 -2.31 -11.09
C GLN A 340 13.46 -1.29 -10.79
N THR A 341 13.74 -0.39 -11.75
CA THR A 341 14.70 0.71 -11.52
C THR A 341 14.29 1.56 -10.31
N GLY A 342 13.03 1.94 -10.21
CA GLY A 342 12.49 2.65 -9.05
C GLY A 342 12.62 1.84 -7.74
N THR A 343 12.41 0.51 -7.79
CA THR A 343 12.59 -0.38 -6.63
C THR A 343 14.03 -0.30 -6.10
N VAL A 344 15.03 -0.33 -6.99
CA VAL A 344 16.44 -0.22 -6.59
C VAL A 344 16.71 1.12 -5.93
N MET A 345 16.26 2.24 -6.51
CA MET A 345 16.44 3.57 -5.93
C MET A 345 15.83 3.69 -4.53
N LEU A 346 14.64 3.14 -4.33
CA LEU A 346 13.97 3.14 -3.02
C LEU A 346 14.67 2.25 -2.00
N LYS A 347 15.04 1.04 -2.39
CA LYS A 347 15.54 -0.01 -1.51
C LYS A 347 17.00 0.17 -1.13
N THR A 348 17.81 0.70 -2.06
CA THR A 348 19.24 0.90 -1.86
C THR A 348 19.53 2.32 -1.45
N ASP A 349 19.20 3.30 -2.28
CA ASP A 349 19.67 4.67 -2.11
C ASP A 349 18.86 5.43 -1.06
N MET A 350 17.53 5.35 -1.13
CA MET A 350 16.66 6.02 -0.16
C MET A 350 16.84 5.47 1.26
N LEU A 351 16.85 4.15 1.45
CA LEU A 351 17.07 3.57 2.78
C LEU A 351 18.46 3.91 3.33
N THR A 352 19.47 4.03 2.47
CA THR A 352 20.82 4.47 2.87
C THR A 352 20.80 5.91 3.37
N VAL A 353 20.17 6.84 2.65
CA VAL A 353 20.02 8.24 3.08
C VAL A 353 19.25 8.34 4.40
N LEU A 354 18.18 7.58 4.54
CA LEU A 354 17.33 7.58 5.73
C LEU A 354 17.94 6.79 6.90
N GLN A 355 19.02 6.04 6.66
CA GLN A 355 19.65 5.12 7.62
C GLN A 355 18.65 4.08 8.19
N ILE A 356 17.75 3.59 7.35
CA ILE A 356 16.74 2.62 7.70
C ILE A 356 17.18 1.24 7.20
N ALA A 357 17.10 0.22 8.07
CA ALA A 357 17.30 -1.16 7.69
C ALA A 357 16.02 -1.74 7.06
N THR A 358 16.16 -2.58 6.04
CA THR A 358 15.05 -3.36 5.48
C THR A 358 14.51 -4.32 6.53
N ASP A 359 13.20 -4.36 6.74
CA ASP A 359 12.54 -5.19 7.76
C ASP A 359 11.72 -6.36 7.19
N TYR A 360 11.69 -6.53 5.88
CA TYR A 360 11.00 -7.64 5.21
C TYR A 360 11.97 -8.50 4.40
N VAL A 361 11.59 -9.75 4.20
CA VAL A 361 12.36 -10.69 3.38
C VAL A 361 12.17 -10.37 1.91
N ASP A 362 13.28 -10.19 1.20
CA ASP A 362 13.27 -10.05 -0.23
C ASP A 362 12.70 -11.31 -0.88
N ALA A 363 11.79 -11.17 -1.83
CA ALA A 363 11.21 -12.30 -2.56
C ALA A 363 11.55 -12.23 -4.05
N ASP A 364 12.65 -11.57 -4.40
CA ASP A 364 13.08 -11.43 -5.79
C ASP A 364 13.60 -12.75 -6.38
N GLY A 365 13.80 -13.78 -5.54
CA GLY A 365 14.27 -15.09 -6.00
C GLY A 365 15.74 -15.09 -6.38
N ASP A 366 16.54 -14.15 -5.86
CA ASP A 366 17.98 -14.08 -6.04
C ASP A 366 18.73 -15.17 -5.25
#